data_d328bb9ec52c24f09365b2d3aa45d65e
#
_entry.id   d328bb9ec52c24f09365b2d3aa45d65e
#
_cell.length_a   1.000
_cell.length_b   1.000
_cell.length_c   1.000
_cell.angle_alpha   90.00
_cell.angle_beta   90.00
_cell.angle_gamma   90.00
#
_symmetry.space_group_name_H-M   'P 1'
#
loop_
_entity.id
_entity.type
_entity.pdbx_description
1 polymer ?
#
loop_
_entity_poly.entity_id
_entity_poly.type
_entity_poly.pdbx_seq_one_letter_code
_entity_poly.pdbx_strand_id
1 'polypeptide(L)'
;MSEHTWKTGTALALRNWQTSEPPSLTRVYETDQKQLMRQSGKTHSGWKTQLTLLFMVLCAVTVWLLTPASAASRIKDIADFEGIRENQLIGYGLVVGLNGTGDSLNNAPFTQQSLQAMLERLGVNTRNVDLNTDTVAAVMVTANLPPFATQGTRIDVNVSALGDSESLQGGTLLVTPLVGADGEVYAIAQGSVAIGGFSAQADAASVVRGVPTSGRIANGGLVERELEFRLASLTTLRLALRNPDLTTARRIALSINELIGMPTAEPLDPSTVRLDLPRQYDGNIVDLLTDIEQLIVEPDLAARIVIDENSGIIVMGQDVKVSMVAVAQGNLTVTIAESPQVSQPLPFANGQTAVVPRSEVGVDEDGTKLAIVPETVTLKQLVDGLNALGIGPRDMISILQAIKASGALQADIEVL
;
A
#
# COMPACT_ATOMS: atom_id res chain seq x y z
N MET A 1 53.82 -22.30 0.01
CA MET A 1 53.96 -23.70 0.51
C MET A 1 52.62 -24.32 0.24
N SER A 2 52.47 -25.14 -0.59
CA SER A 2 52.87 -26.18 -1.55
C SER A 2 51.60 -26.55 -2.30
N GLU A 3 51.40 -26.33 -3.61
CA GLU A 3 51.84 -27.14 -4.77
C GLU A 3 51.57 -28.64 -4.62
N HIS A 4 50.81 -29.14 -5.56
CA HIS A 4 51.00 -30.39 -6.36
C HIS A 4 49.81 -30.62 -7.26
N THR A 5 49.82 -30.33 -8.52
CA THR A 5 50.27 -30.94 -9.81
C THR A 5 50.21 -32.47 -9.87
N TRP A 6 49.68 -32.95 -11.00
CA TRP A 6 50.10 -34.01 -11.96
C TRP A 6 48.91 -34.43 -12.81
N LYS A 7 48.80 -34.17 -14.11
CA LYS A 7 49.50 -34.62 -15.32
C LYS A 7 49.22 -36.11 -15.71
N THR A 8 48.67 -36.20 -16.90
CA THR A 8 49.08 -36.93 -18.14
C THR A 8 48.80 -38.44 -18.30
N GLY A 9 48.50 -38.78 -19.55
CA GLY A 9 48.68 -40.06 -20.21
C GLY A 9 47.70 -40.31 -21.36
N THR A 10 47.89 -39.75 -22.54
CA THR A 10 48.51 -40.25 -23.80
C THR A 10 48.09 -41.69 -24.20
N ALA A 11 47.34 -41.87 -25.29
CA ALA A 11 47.76 -41.98 -26.70
C ALA A 11 48.10 -43.42 -27.16
N LEU A 12 47.77 -43.68 -28.43
CA LEU A 12 48.18 -44.75 -29.31
C LEU A 12 47.37 -46.10 -29.33
N ALA A 13 46.68 -46.40 -30.43
CA ALA A 13 47.31 -47.05 -31.59
C ALA A 13 46.39 -47.13 -32.81
N LEU A 14 46.86 -46.55 -33.87
CA LEU A 14 46.52 -46.82 -35.28
C LEU A 14 47.20 -48.16 -35.67
N ARG A 15 46.50 -48.98 -36.43
CA ARG A 15 46.94 -49.79 -37.60
C ARG A 15 46.10 -51.07 -37.72
N ASN A 16 45.40 -51.33 -38.76
CA ASN A 16 45.89 -51.87 -40.03
C ASN A 16 44.74 -52.00 -41.03
N TRP A 17 45.04 -51.57 -42.21
CA TRP A 17 44.40 -51.80 -43.49
C TRP A 17 44.58 -53.26 -43.94
N GLN A 18 43.58 -53.87 -44.57
CA GLN A 18 43.64 -54.22 -45.99
C GLN A 18 42.53 -55.21 -46.41
N THR A 19 41.76 -54.80 -47.42
CA THR A 19 41.32 -55.48 -48.60
C THR A 19 40.55 -56.82 -48.54
N SER A 20 39.29 -56.74 -48.98
CA SER A 20 38.72 -57.68 -49.99
C SER A 20 37.41 -57.14 -50.56
N GLU A 21 37.30 -57.18 -51.90
CA GLU A 21 36.25 -56.64 -52.75
C GLU A 21 34.87 -57.35 -52.58
N PRO A 22 33.76 -56.70 -53.04
CA PRO A 22 32.40 -57.09 -52.73
C PRO A 22 31.78 -58.07 -53.76
N PRO A 23 30.84 -58.95 -53.37
CA PRO A 23 29.91 -59.54 -54.31
C PRO A 23 28.64 -58.72 -54.46
N SER A 24 28.21 -58.62 -55.68
CA SER A 24 27.10 -57.92 -56.31
C SER A 24 25.76 -57.93 -55.54
N LEU A 25 25.33 -56.72 -55.20
CA LEU A 25 24.04 -56.36 -54.66
C LEU A 25 23.01 -56.10 -55.77
N THR A 26 22.24 -57.08 -56.19
CA THR A 26 21.05 -56.81 -57.03
C THR A 26 19.90 -57.81 -56.86
N ARG A 27 19.88 -58.62 -55.83
CA ARG A 27 18.76 -59.60 -55.65
C ARG A 27 18.16 -59.70 -54.24
N VAL A 28 18.49 -58.84 -53.32
CA VAL A 28 17.99 -58.88 -51.94
C VAL A 28 17.03 -57.71 -51.63
N TYR A 29 16.96 -56.71 -52.48
CA TYR A 29 16.16 -55.49 -52.20
C TYR A 29 14.65 -55.62 -52.51
N GLU A 30 14.19 -56.66 -53.18
CA GLU A 30 12.78 -56.72 -53.61
C GLU A 30 11.84 -57.50 -52.68
N THR A 31 12.37 -58.23 -51.71
CA THR A 31 11.54 -59.01 -50.74
C THR A 31 11.31 -58.28 -49.40
N ASP A 32 12.20 -57.36 -49.04
CA ASP A 32 12.06 -56.65 -47.76
C ASP A 32 11.13 -55.43 -47.83
N GLN A 33 10.94 -54.82 -48.99
CA GLN A 33 10.04 -53.67 -49.18
C GLN A 33 8.55 -54.07 -49.02
N LYS A 34 8.16 -55.29 -49.31
CA LYS A 34 6.77 -55.74 -49.18
C LYS A 34 6.36 -56.15 -47.77
N GLN A 35 7.33 -56.47 -46.89
CA GLN A 35 7.04 -56.74 -45.48
C GLN A 35 7.01 -55.44 -44.64
N LEU A 36 7.82 -54.44 -44.97
CA LEU A 36 7.82 -53.17 -44.26
C LEU A 36 6.59 -52.29 -44.52
N MET A 37 5.94 -52.41 -45.69
CA MET A 37 4.69 -51.69 -45.98
C MET A 37 3.43 -52.32 -45.34
N ARG A 38 3.48 -53.50 -44.79
CA ARG A 38 2.34 -54.16 -44.13
C ARG A 38 2.27 -53.93 -42.62
N GLN A 39 3.35 -53.42 -42.00
CA GLN A 39 3.39 -53.11 -40.57
C GLN A 39 3.21 -51.63 -40.25
N SER A 40 3.34 -50.71 -41.23
CA SER A 40 3.22 -49.27 -41.07
C SER A 40 1.76 -48.75 -40.96
N GLY A 41 0.77 -49.62 -41.16
CA GLY A 41 -0.64 -49.21 -41.24
C GLY A 41 -1.45 -49.24 -39.94
N LYS A 42 -0.88 -49.71 -38.81
CA LYS A 42 -1.68 -49.96 -37.59
C LYS A 42 -1.23 -49.20 -36.32
N THR A 43 -0.13 -48.44 -36.35
CA THR A 43 0.38 -47.76 -35.13
C THR A 43 0.23 -46.26 -35.10
N HIS A 44 -0.17 -45.59 -36.19
CA HIS A 44 -0.30 -44.13 -36.25
C HIS A 44 -1.64 -43.58 -35.75
N SER A 45 -2.66 -44.40 -35.53
CA SER A 45 -3.97 -43.90 -35.03
C SER A 45 -3.97 -43.71 -33.51
N GLY A 46 -3.24 -44.55 -32.76
CA GLY A 46 -3.20 -44.49 -31.29
C GLY A 46 -2.36 -43.34 -30.75
N TRP A 47 -1.31 -42.95 -31.44
CA TRP A 47 -0.42 -41.85 -30.95
C TRP A 47 -1.03 -40.48 -31.14
N LYS A 48 -1.74 -40.26 -32.23
CA LYS A 48 -2.45 -38.95 -32.45
C LYS A 48 -3.56 -38.74 -31.42
N THR A 49 -4.29 -39.79 -31.06
CA THR A 49 -5.33 -39.73 -30.01
C THR A 49 -4.74 -39.57 -28.61
N GLN A 50 -3.60 -40.19 -28.31
CA GLN A 50 -2.89 -39.97 -27.04
C GLN A 50 -2.29 -38.58 -26.95
N LEU A 51 -1.74 -38.03 -28.03
CA LEU A 51 -1.21 -36.65 -28.08
C LEU A 51 -2.31 -35.59 -27.92
N THR A 52 -3.47 -35.80 -28.53
CA THR A 52 -4.65 -34.89 -28.35
C THR A 52 -5.23 -34.98 -26.95
N LEU A 53 -5.27 -36.15 -26.32
CA LEU A 53 -5.69 -36.30 -24.93
C LEU A 53 -4.70 -35.64 -23.95
N LEU A 54 -3.40 -35.78 -24.18
CA LEU A 54 -2.37 -35.13 -23.39
C LEU A 54 -2.45 -33.59 -23.51
N PHE A 55 -2.69 -33.09 -24.72
CA PHE A 55 -2.87 -31.66 -24.99
C PHE A 55 -4.15 -31.12 -24.35
N MET A 56 -5.28 -31.87 -24.39
CA MET A 56 -6.51 -31.52 -23.68
C MET A 56 -6.32 -31.48 -22.16
N VAL A 57 -5.62 -32.47 -21.59
CA VAL A 57 -5.32 -32.49 -20.14
C VAL A 57 -4.40 -31.33 -19.77
N LEU A 58 -3.38 -31.04 -20.59
CA LEU A 58 -2.49 -29.89 -20.36
C LEU A 58 -3.25 -28.56 -20.45
N CYS A 59 -4.16 -28.38 -21.42
CA CYS A 59 -5.03 -27.21 -21.52
C CYS A 59 -6.01 -27.12 -20.33
N ALA A 60 -6.57 -28.24 -19.89
CA ALA A 60 -7.45 -28.26 -18.71
C ALA A 60 -6.70 -27.90 -17.41
N VAL A 61 -5.47 -28.37 -17.27
CA VAL A 61 -4.60 -28.02 -16.13
C VAL A 61 -4.17 -26.55 -16.18
N THR A 62 -3.86 -26.01 -17.36
CA THR A 62 -3.52 -24.57 -17.51
C THR A 62 -4.72 -23.66 -17.25
N VAL A 63 -5.93 -24.05 -17.63
CA VAL A 63 -7.17 -23.30 -17.31
C VAL A 63 -7.47 -23.34 -15.80
N TRP A 64 -7.17 -24.44 -15.13
CA TRP A 64 -7.32 -24.57 -13.65
C TRP A 64 -6.30 -23.76 -12.86
N LEU A 65 -5.13 -23.44 -13.45
CA LEU A 65 -4.09 -22.60 -12.83
C LEU A 65 -4.32 -21.10 -13.02
N LEU A 66 -5.30 -20.69 -13.84
CA LEU A 66 -5.73 -19.30 -14.00
C LEU A 66 -6.79 -18.91 -12.96
N THR A 67 -6.51 -19.17 -11.68
CA THR A 67 -7.30 -18.55 -10.61
C THR A 67 -6.99 -17.06 -10.64
N PRO A 68 -8.01 -16.17 -10.69
CA PRO A 68 -7.77 -14.74 -10.55
C PRO A 68 -7.04 -14.51 -9.22
N ALA A 69 -5.91 -13.81 -9.26
CA ALA A 69 -5.23 -13.36 -8.06
C ALA A 69 -6.15 -12.34 -7.38
N SER A 70 -6.93 -12.79 -6.42
CA SER A 70 -7.71 -11.89 -5.57
C SER A 70 -6.74 -11.11 -4.70
N ALA A 71 -6.97 -9.81 -4.54
CA ALA A 71 -6.16 -8.94 -3.69
C ALA A 71 -6.47 -9.24 -2.21
N ALA A 72 -6.06 -10.42 -1.76
CA ALA A 72 -6.23 -10.84 -0.39
C ALA A 72 -5.23 -10.10 0.53
N SER A 73 -5.72 -9.51 1.60
CA SER A 73 -4.94 -8.75 2.58
C SER A 73 -5.03 -9.41 3.96
N ARG A 74 -3.99 -9.27 4.77
CA ARG A 74 -4.04 -9.75 6.15
C ARG A 74 -4.87 -8.78 7.00
N ILE A 75 -5.52 -9.29 8.05
CA ILE A 75 -6.32 -8.45 8.95
C ILE A 75 -5.50 -7.28 9.48
N LYS A 76 -4.23 -7.46 9.87
CA LYS A 76 -3.35 -6.39 10.36
C LYS A 76 -3.09 -5.26 9.37
N ASP A 77 -3.28 -5.51 8.06
CA ASP A 77 -3.04 -4.51 7.02
C ASP A 77 -4.30 -3.65 6.79
N ILE A 78 -5.48 -4.13 7.22
CA ILE A 78 -6.79 -3.50 6.99
C ILE A 78 -7.55 -3.09 8.26
N ALA A 79 -7.13 -3.57 9.44
CA ALA A 79 -7.77 -3.27 10.71
C ALA A 79 -6.73 -3.11 11.83
N ASP A 80 -7.08 -2.31 12.83
CA ASP A 80 -6.30 -2.08 14.05
C ASP A 80 -7.10 -2.55 15.27
N PHE A 81 -6.43 -3.05 16.30
CA PHE A 81 -7.08 -3.34 17.57
C PHE A 81 -7.33 -2.07 18.37
N GLU A 82 -8.55 -1.90 18.87
CA GLU A 82 -8.88 -0.78 19.74
C GLU A 82 -8.03 -0.78 21.01
N GLY A 83 -7.50 0.40 21.39
CA GLY A 83 -6.60 0.55 22.53
C GLY A 83 -5.11 0.36 22.19
N ILE A 84 -4.77 -0.27 21.08
CA ILE A 84 -3.38 -0.36 20.57
C ILE A 84 -3.14 0.80 19.62
N ARG A 85 -2.88 1.99 20.18
CA ARG A 85 -2.61 3.21 19.38
C ARG A 85 -1.47 4.00 20.00
N GLU A 86 -0.80 4.77 19.18
CA GLU A 86 0.12 5.79 19.66
C GLU A 86 -0.66 6.92 20.32
N ASN A 87 -0.17 7.39 21.46
CA ASN A 87 -0.71 8.57 22.11
C ASN A 87 0.22 9.75 21.88
N GLN A 88 -0.36 10.86 21.46
CA GLN A 88 0.40 12.08 21.25
C GLN A 88 0.66 12.78 22.59
N LEU A 89 1.90 13.12 22.83
CA LEU A 89 2.35 13.89 23.98
C LEU A 89 2.76 15.28 23.52
N ILE A 90 2.47 16.27 24.36
CA ILE A 90 2.82 17.66 24.12
C ILE A 90 3.52 18.23 25.36
N GLY A 91 4.47 19.12 25.14
CA GLY A 91 5.15 19.84 26.18
C GLY A 91 5.57 21.24 25.76
N TYR A 92 5.82 22.07 26.73
CA TYR A 92 6.38 23.39 26.55
C TYR A 92 7.77 23.42 27.21
N GLY A 93 8.77 23.84 26.45
CA GLY A 93 10.16 23.82 26.91
C GLY A 93 10.97 25.02 26.42
N LEU A 94 12.23 25.03 26.86
CA LEU A 94 13.22 26.03 26.43
C LEU A 94 14.40 25.32 25.76
N VAL A 95 14.81 25.83 24.63
CA VAL A 95 16.06 25.49 23.97
C VAL A 95 17.08 26.56 24.29
N VAL A 96 18.27 26.15 24.77
CA VAL A 96 19.36 27.05 25.15
C VAL A 96 20.61 26.75 24.34
N GLY A 97 21.56 27.71 24.35
CA GLY A 97 22.82 27.58 23.63
C GLY A 97 22.77 27.94 22.17
N LEU A 98 21.74 28.68 21.75
CA LEU A 98 21.62 29.22 20.40
C LEU A 98 22.65 30.33 20.16
N ASN A 99 23.16 30.41 18.94
CA ASN A 99 24.21 31.37 18.58
C ASN A 99 23.61 32.70 18.07
N GLY A 100 22.90 33.42 18.94
CA GLY A 100 22.23 34.68 18.58
C GLY A 100 21.02 34.54 17.69
N THR A 101 20.45 33.30 17.57
CA THR A 101 19.29 33.00 16.75
C THR A 101 18.06 32.68 17.60
N GLY A 102 18.11 32.90 18.89
CA GLY A 102 17.03 32.65 19.83
C GLY A 102 15.93 33.71 19.77
N ASP A 103 15.00 33.62 20.72
CA ASP A 103 13.91 34.59 20.84
C ASP A 103 14.44 35.94 21.35
N SER A 104 13.93 37.02 20.78
CA SER A 104 14.10 38.35 21.36
C SER A 104 13.19 38.49 22.59
N LEU A 105 13.78 38.50 23.79
CA LEU A 105 13.01 38.50 25.04
C LEU A 105 12.07 39.69 25.18
N ASN A 106 12.33 40.79 24.46
CA ASN A 106 11.43 41.96 24.42
C ASN A 106 10.15 41.67 23.61
N ASN A 107 10.23 40.80 22.60
CA ASN A 107 9.09 40.46 21.75
C ASN A 107 8.40 39.14 22.22
N ALA A 108 9.10 38.33 22.96
CA ALA A 108 8.61 37.05 23.47
C ALA A 108 8.53 37.04 25.01
N PRO A 109 7.55 37.72 25.64
CA PRO A 109 7.45 37.83 27.09
C PRO A 109 7.27 36.47 27.79
N PHE A 110 6.67 35.48 27.13
CA PHE A 110 6.51 34.12 27.65
C PHE A 110 7.87 33.39 27.74
N THR A 111 8.81 33.63 26.81
CA THR A 111 10.16 33.08 26.87
C THR A 111 10.92 33.69 28.06
N GLN A 112 10.83 35.01 28.23
CA GLN A 112 11.43 35.70 29.37
C GLN A 112 10.90 35.19 30.72
N GLN A 113 9.57 35.08 30.85
CA GLN A 113 8.95 34.58 32.09
C GLN A 113 9.35 33.12 32.39
N SER A 114 9.41 32.27 31.37
CA SER A 114 9.80 30.86 31.53
C SER A 114 11.25 30.71 31.89
N LEU A 115 12.15 31.49 31.30
CA LEU A 115 13.55 31.53 31.64
C LEU A 115 13.75 32.00 33.10
N GLN A 116 13.06 33.07 33.51
CA GLN A 116 13.07 33.55 34.89
C GLN A 116 12.61 32.51 35.87
N ALA A 117 11.44 31.88 35.63
CA ALA A 117 10.90 30.83 36.48
C ALA A 117 11.84 29.62 36.62
N MET A 118 12.56 29.27 35.54
CA MET A 118 13.51 28.19 35.53
C MET A 118 14.76 28.54 36.37
N LEU A 119 15.34 29.75 36.18
CA LEU A 119 16.47 30.22 36.94
C LEU A 119 16.14 30.32 38.44
N GLU A 120 14.97 30.78 38.81
CA GLU A 120 14.49 30.82 40.20
C GLU A 120 14.40 29.42 40.82
N ARG A 121 13.91 28.42 40.04
CA ARG A 121 13.92 27.01 40.50
C ARG A 121 15.31 26.45 40.73
N LEU A 122 16.28 26.92 39.98
CA LEU A 122 17.70 26.55 40.15
C LEU A 122 18.39 27.36 41.24
N GLY A 123 17.67 28.25 41.97
CA GLY A 123 18.21 29.05 43.07
C GLY A 123 18.87 30.35 42.67
N VAL A 124 18.75 30.74 41.40
CA VAL A 124 19.28 32.01 40.90
C VAL A 124 18.25 33.10 41.12
N ASN A 125 18.63 34.18 41.83
CA ASN A 125 17.72 35.31 42.03
C ASN A 125 17.73 36.22 40.80
N THR A 126 16.60 36.27 40.11
CA THR A 126 16.42 37.07 38.89
C THR A 126 15.57 38.31 39.11
N ARG A 127 15.17 38.61 40.37
CA ARG A 127 14.38 39.79 40.68
C ARG A 127 15.22 41.04 40.41
N ASN A 128 14.71 41.95 39.60
CA ASN A 128 15.36 43.22 39.17
C ASN A 128 16.56 43.02 38.23
N VAL A 129 16.68 41.92 37.52
CA VAL A 129 17.68 41.71 36.46
C VAL A 129 16.97 41.82 35.12
N ASP A 130 17.38 42.72 34.27
CA ASP A 130 16.98 42.72 32.85
C ASP A 130 17.70 41.58 32.16
N LEU A 131 16.94 40.51 31.87
CA LEU A 131 17.39 39.39 31.10
C LEU A 131 17.33 39.81 29.63
N ASN A 132 18.46 39.99 29.01
CA ASN A 132 18.57 40.24 27.57
C ASN A 132 19.53 39.22 26.98
N THR A 133 18.98 38.31 26.19
CA THR A 133 19.76 37.24 25.53
C THR A 133 19.03 36.72 24.33
N ASP A 134 19.73 36.50 23.24
CA ASP A 134 19.25 35.90 22.01
C ASP A 134 19.72 34.44 21.88
N THR A 135 20.08 33.82 23.00
CA THR A 135 20.62 32.45 23.06
C THR A 135 19.59 31.41 23.52
N VAL A 136 18.33 31.84 23.78
CA VAL A 136 17.26 31.00 24.29
C VAL A 136 16.04 31.15 23.42
N ALA A 137 15.32 30.04 23.17
CA ALA A 137 14.06 30.04 22.47
C ALA A 137 13.03 29.20 23.22
N ALA A 138 11.78 29.69 23.27
CA ALA A 138 10.66 28.88 23.72
C ALA A 138 10.20 27.95 22.59
N VAL A 139 9.92 26.71 22.97
CA VAL A 139 9.57 25.68 21.98
C VAL A 139 8.38 24.85 22.43
N MET A 140 7.57 24.46 21.45
CA MET A 140 6.62 23.39 21.57
C MET A 140 7.34 22.08 21.31
N VAL A 141 7.11 21.11 22.17
CA VAL A 141 7.73 19.78 22.11
C VAL A 141 6.61 18.76 21.92
N THR A 142 6.72 17.92 20.91
CA THR A 142 5.76 16.85 20.63
C THR A 142 6.45 15.52 20.53
N ALA A 143 5.81 14.47 20.98
CA ALA A 143 6.29 13.09 20.85
C ALA A 143 5.10 12.14 20.71
N ASN A 144 5.36 11.00 20.04
CA ASN A 144 4.41 9.91 20.00
C ASN A 144 4.83 8.84 21.01
N LEU A 145 3.95 8.58 21.97
CA LEU A 145 4.13 7.48 22.93
C LEU A 145 3.61 6.19 22.30
N PRO A 146 4.48 5.22 21.99
CA PRO A 146 4.07 3.94 21.44
C PRO A 146 3.16 3.18 22.42
N PRO A 147 2.23 2.36 21.93
CA PRO A 147 1.48 1.45 22.79
C PRO A 147 2.46 0.50 23.49
N PHE A 148 2.16 0.15 24.73
CA PHE A 148 3.00 -0.74 25.58
C PHE A 148 4.42 -0.22 25.86
N ALA A 149 4.68 1.07 25.69
CA ALA A 149 5.95 1.65 26.10
C ALA A 149 6.12 1.53 27.61
N THR A 150 7.17 0.85 28.05
CA THR A 150 7.51 0.68 29.47
C THR A 150 8.33 1.84 29.98
N GLN A 151 8.33 2.04 31.31
CA GLN A 151 9.18 3.01 31.96
C GLN A 151 10.65 2.82 31.57
N GLY A 152 11.32 3.92 31.21
CA GLY A 152 12.71 3.89 30.70
C GLY A 152 12.82 3.74 29.19
N THR A 153 11.73 3.50 28.46
CA THR A 153 11.74 3.49 27.00
C THR A 153 12.10 4.87 26.46
N ARG A 154 12.94 4.92 25.42
CA ARG A 154 13.31 6.17 24.75
C ARG A 154 12.49 6.36 23.50
N ILE A 155 11.96 7.58 23.33
CA ILE A 155 11.17 8.00 22.20
C ILE A 155 11.76 9.21 21.51
N ASP A 156 11.47 9.37 20.24
CA ASP A 156 11.87 10.53 19.48
C ASP A 156 10.98 11.72 19.79
N VAL A 157 11.58 12.90 19.75
CA VAL A 157 10.90 14.15 20.11
C VAL A 157 11.08 15.16 18.99
N ASN A 158 9.99 15.81 18.61
CA ASN A 158 10.01 16.93 17.67
C ASN A 158 9.90 18.24 18.47
N VAL A 159 10.64 19.23 18.02
CA VAL A 159 10.73 20.54 18.67
C VAL A 159 10.46 21.62 17.63
N SER A 160 9.58 22.58 17.95
CA SER A 160 9.25 23.69 17.07
C SER A 160 9.25 25.00 17.85
N ALA A 161 9.88 26.03 17.32
CA ALA A 161 9.92 27.34 17.94
C ALA A 161 8.52 27.96 18.06
N LEU A 162 8.24 28.60 19.17
CA LEU A 162 6.99 29.33 19.45
C LEU A 162 7.15 30.83 19.33
N GLY A 163 8.38 31.33 19.53
CA GLY A 163 8.70 32.73 19.50
C GLY A 163 9.19 33.21 18.14
N ASP A 164 10.00 34.24 18.16
CA ASP A 164 10.61 34.85 16.97
C ASP A 164 12.02 34.33 16.66
N SER A 165 12.39 33.18 17.22
CA SER A 165 13.67 32.52 16.98
C SER A 165 13.86 32.21 15.49
N GLU A 166 15.02 32.60 14.95
CA GLU A 166 15.36 32.41 13.54
C GLU A 166 15.85 30.97 13.26
N SER A 167 16.48 30.33 14.25
CA SER A 167 17.02 28.97 14.11
C SER A 167 17.26 28.30 15.45
N LEU A 168 16.96 27.00 15.54
CA LEU A 168 17.25 26.15 16.70
C LEU A 168 18.60 25.42 16.56
N GLN A 169 19.42 25.77 15.58
CA GLN A 169 20.69 25.08 15.30
C GLN A 169 21.67 25.18 16.48
N GLY A 170 22.23 24.01 16.85
CA GLY A 170 23.21 23.93 17.94
C GLY A 170 22.60 24.04 19.33
N GLY A 171 21.29 24.28 19.43
CA GLY A 171 20.61 24.40 20.71
C GLY A 171 20.38 23.05 21.41
N THR A 172 20.20 23.13 22.71
CA THR A 172 19.89 21.99 23.57
C THR A 172 18.56 22.23 24.27
N LEU A 173 17.63 21.30 24.12
CA LEU A 173 16.35 21.31 24.86
C LEU A 173 16.61 20.99 26.34
N LEU A 174 16.14 21.86 27.21
CA LEU A 174 16.16 21.63 28.64
C LEU A 174 15.06 20.62 29.05
N VAL A 175 15.19 20.10 30.26
CA VAL A 175 14.24 19.14 30.83
C VAL A 175 12.81 19.65 30.69
N THR A 176 12.02 18.97 29.87
CA THR A 176 10.66 19.36 29.50
C THR A 176 9.71 18.20 29.75
N PRO A 177 8.72 18.36 30.64
CA PRO A 177 7.68 17.35 30.81
C PRO A 177 6.77 17.30 29.59
N LEU A 178 6.44 16.09 29.14
CA LEU A 178 5.49 15.83 28.08
C LEU A 178 4.20 15.26 28.68
N VAL A 179 3.09 15.95 28.44
CA VAL A 179 1.79 15.61 28.98
C VAL A 179 0.90 14.97 27.91
N GLY A 180 0.07 14.03 28.32
CA GLY A 180 -0.99 13.46 27.51
C GLY A 180 -2.24 14.34 27.46
N ALA A 181 -3.27 13.89 26.76
CA ALA A 181 -4.56 14.59 26.64
C ALA A 181 -5.30 14.69 27.99
N ASP A 182 -4.97 13.84 28.95
CA ASP A 182 -5.48 13.83 30.33
C ASP A 182 -4.78 14.84 31.25
N GLY A 183 -3.71 15.49 30.76
CA GLY A 183 -2.90 16.43 31.53
C GLY A 183 -1.85 15.78 32.44
N GLU A 184 -1.71 14.47 32.42
CA GLU A 184 -0.69 13.75 33.17
C GLU A 184 0.64 13.68 32.41
N VAL A 185 1.76 13.68 33.15
CA VAL A 185 3.10 13.58 32.58
C VAL A 185 3.45 12.12 32.30
N TYR A 186 3.70 11.79 31.05
CA TYR A 186 4.09 10.45 30.61
C TYR A 186 5.57 10.31 30.27
N ALA A 187 6.20 11.39 29.80
CA ALA A 187 7.61 11.35 29.41
C ALA A 187 8.30 12.67 29.75
N ILE A 188 9.62 12.63 29.81
CA ILE A 188 10.48 13.81 29.97
C ILE A 188 11.39 13.91 28.76
N ALA A 189 11.40 15.06 28.11
CA ALA A 189 12.23 15.33 26.94
C ALA A 189 13.43 16.20 27.28
N GLN A 190 14.60 15.85 26.74
CA GLN A 190 15.82 16.65 26.79
C GLN A 190 16.81 16.21 25.71
N GLY A 191 17.71 17.09 25.29
CA GLY A 191 18.82 16.74 24.41
C GLY A 191 19.13 17.79 23.35
N SER A 192 20.15 17.53 22.55
CA SER A 192 20.58 18.44 21.48
C SER A 192 19.63 18.35 20.29
N VAL A 193 19.22 19.51 19.80
CA VAL A 193 18.29 19.62 18.68
C VAL A 193 19.02 19.44 17.36
N ALA A 194 18.61 18.47 16.57
CA ALA A 194 19.04 18.28 15.19
C ALA A 194 18.00 18.91 14.25
N ILE A 195 18.42 19.89 13.45
CA ILE A 195 17.56 20.57 12.47
C ILE A 195 17.78 20.01 11.06
N GLY A 196 16.72 20.00 10.24
CA GLY A 196 16.77 19.56 8.83
C GLY A 196 17.12 20.67 7.84
N GLY A 197 17.50 21.86 8.32
CA GLY A 197 17.80 23.02 7.51
C GLY A 197 18.97 23.83 8.05
N PHE A 198 19.36 24.88 7.34
CA PHE A 198 20.27 25.89 7.85
C PHE A 198 19.80 27.29 7.44
N SER A 199 20.06 28.25 8.30
CA SER A 199 19.93 29.69 8.04
C SER A 199 21.33 30.29 8.10
N ALA A 200 21.71 31.03 7.07
CA ALA A 200 22.93 31.83 7.05
C ALA A 200 22.55 33.27 6.70
N GLN A 201 22.84 34.18 7.61
CA GLN A 201 22.57 35.59 7.46
C GLN A 201 23.89 36.37 7.37
N ALA A 202 23.98 37.25 6.38
CA ALA A 202 25.06 38.21 6.21
C ALA A 202 24.44 39.59 6.00
N ASP A 203 25.21 40.67 6.24
CA ASP A 203 24.70 42.06 6.19
C ASP A 203 23.94 42.45 4.92
N ALA A 204 24.14 41.73 3.82
CA ALA A 204 23.50 42.04 2.53
C ALA A 204 22.77 40.84 1.89
N ALA A 205 22.76 39.64 2.48
CA ALA A 205 22.13 38.48 1.94
C ALA A 205 21.73 37.47 3.01
N SER A 206 20.52 36.92 2.90
CA SER A 206 20.04 35.82 3.74
C SER A 206 19.76 34.60 2.87
N VAL A 207 20.28 33.44 3.25
CA VAL A 207 20.01 32.15 2.61
C VAL A 207 19.44 31.21 3.63
N VAL A 208 18.17 30.81 3.42
CA VAL A 208 17.48 29.81 4.25
C VAL A 208 17.23 28.58 3.40
N ARG A 209 17.61 27.42 3.90
CA ARG A 209 17.30 26.13 3.29
C ARG A 209 16.66 25.20 4.31
N GLY A 210 15.48 24.69 4.00
CA GLY A 210 14.68 23.89 4.93
C GLY A 210 13.96 24.76 5.96
N VAL A 211 13.56 24.18 7.10
CA VAL A 211 12.87 24.85 8.21
C VAL A 211 13.80 24.85 9.42
N PRO A 212 14.57 25.94 9.65
CA PRO A 212 15.53 25.99 10.75
C PRO A 212 14.89 26.14 12.14
N THR A 213 13.62 26.52 12.20
CA THR A 213 12.84 26.70 13.43
C THR A 213 12.18 25.43 13.93
N SER A 214 12.37 24.30 13.23
CA SER A 214 11.88 22.98 13.62
C SER A 214 13.04 21.98 13.62
N GLY A 215 13.04 21.08 14.58
CA GLY A 215 14.07 20.06 14.73
C GLY A 215 13.57 18.80 15.39
N ARG A 216 14.43 17.80 15.42
CA ARG A 216 14.17 16.49 16.06
C ARG A 216 15.29 16.16 17.02
N ILE A 217 14.93 15.53 18.13
CA ILE A 217 15.87 14.97 19.09
C ILE A 217 15.65 13.45 19.07
N ALA A 218 16.58 12.73 18.45
CA ALA A 218 16.52 11.27 18.41
C ALA A 218 16.70 10.70 19.82
N ASN A 219 15.79 9.83 20.26
CA ASN A 219 15.78 9.25 21.61
C ASN A 219 15.80 10.32 22.74
N GLY A 220 15.27 11.51 22.45
CA GLY A 220 15.30 12.64 23.39
C GLY A 220 14.26 12.57 24.49
N GLY A 221 13.22 11.78 24.35
CA GLY A 221 12.17 11.56 25.33
C GLY A 221 12.42 10.27 26.13
N LEU A 222 12.29 10.34 27.44
CA LEU A 222 12.34 9.19 28.35
C LEU A 222 10.94 8.99 28.92
N VAL A 223 10.37 7.80 28.75
CA VAL A 223 9.06 7.45 29.30
C VAL A 223 9.19 7.22 30.81
N GLU A 224 8.42 7.98 31.60
CA GLU A 224 8.38 7.90 33.07
C GLU A 224 7.15 7.18 33.58
N ARG A 225 6.04 7.19 32.82
CA ARG A 225 4.79 6.53 33.18
C ARG A 225 4.29 5.70 32.01
N GLU A 226 3.91 4.47 32.32
CA GLU A 226 3.29 3.56 31.36
C GLU A 226 1.80 3.88 31.19
N LEU A 227 1.26 3.56 30.00
CA LEU A 227 -0.18 3.54 29.80
C LEU A 227 -0.77 2.30 30.49
N GLU A 228 -1.81 2.49 31.31
CA GLU A 228 -2.50 1.39 31.96
C GLU A 228 -3.37 0.59 30.98
N PHE A 229 -2.75 -0.04 30.00
CA PHE A 229 -3.43 -0.93 29.07
C PHE A 229 -2.93 -2.37 29.26
N ARG A 230 -3.78 -3.23 29.86
CA ARG A 230 -3.45 -4.64 30.09
C ARG A 230 -4.22 -5.53 29.14
N LEU A 231 -3.61 -5.94 28.08
CA LEU A 231 -4.18 -6.82 27.06
C LEU A 231 -4.73 -8.13 27.68
N ALA A 232 -4.01 -8.71 28.64
CA ALA A 232 -4.38 -9.96 29.29
C ALA A 232 -5.64 -9.87 30.16
N SER A 233 -6.11 -8.67 30.53
CA SER A 233 -7.31 -8.48 31.36
C SER A 233 -8.57 -8.21 30.53
N LEU A 234 -8.45 -8.09 29.21
CA LEU A 234 -9.59 -7.80 28.36
C LEU A 234 -10.40 -9.07 28.11
N THR A 235 -11.71 -8.96 28.27
CA THR A 235 -12.68 -10.01 27.93
C THR A 235 -13.31 -9.79 26.55
N THR A 236 -13.27 -8.56 26.07
CA THR A 236 -13.82 -8.14 24.79
C THR A 236 -12.81 -7.23 24.12
N LEU A 237 -12.54 -7.47 22.86
CA LEU A 237 -11.70 -6.64 22.00
C LEU A 237 -12.53 -6.12 20.84
N ARG A 238 -12.11 -5.01 20.28
CA ARG A 238 -12.69 -4.47 19.04
C ARG A 238 -11.59 -4.29 18.02
N LEU A 239 -11.90 -4.69 16.79
CA LEU A 239 -11.09 -4.40 15.63
C LEU A 239 -11.74 -3.23 14.91
N ALA A 240 -10.98 -2.17 14.69
CA ALA A 240 -11.38 -1.00 13.93
C ALA A 240 -10.85 -1.11 12.50
N LEU A 241 -11.73 -1.17 11.51
CA LEU A 241 -11.36 -1.19 10.12
C LEU A 241 -10.85 0.18 9.68
N ARG A 242 -9.72 0.23 8.97
CA ARG A 242 -9.17 1.47 8.40
C ARG A 242 -10.07 2.03 7.30
N ASN A 243 -10.68 1.15 6.51
CA ASN A 243 -11.69 1.50 5.51
C ASN A 243 -13.02 0.87 5.93
N PRO A 244 -14.01 1.67 6.39
CA PRO A 244 -15.30 1.17 6.82
C PRO A 244 -16.06 0.49 5.68
N ASP A 245 -16.37 -0.81 5.82
CA ASP A 245 -17.19 -1.57 4.88
C ASP A 245 -17.87 -2.77 5.55
N LEU A 246 -19.18 -2.92 5.35
CA LEU A 246 -19.99 -3.97 5.95
C LEU A 246 -19.59 -5.38 5.48
N THR A 247 -19.26 -5.52 4.20
CA THR A 247 -18.87 -6.80 3.61
C THR A 247 -17.53 -7.27 4.17
N THR A 248 -16.57 -6.36 4.25
CA THR A 248 -15.24 -6.61 4.82
C THR A 248 -15.34 -6.93 6.31
N ALA A 249 -16.11 -6.15 7.09
CA ALA A 249 -16.34 -6.42 8.51
C ALA A 249 -16.94 -7.82 8.74
N ARG A 250 -17.92 -8.20 7.92
CA ARG A 250 -18.52 -9.53 7.97
C ARG A 250 -17.54 -10.64 7.58
N ARG A 251 -16.72 -10.45 6.55
CA ARG A 251 -15.69 -11.41 6.12
C ARG A 251 -14.65 -11.62 7.23
N ILE A 252 -14.20 -10.54 7.87
CA ILE A 252 -13.28 -10.59 9.04
C ILE A 252 -13.92 -11.42 10.16
N ALA A 253 -15.15 -11.12 10.54
CA ALA A 253 -15.83 -11.85 11.62
C ALA A 253 -15.98 -13.35 11.31
N LEU A 254 -16.32 -13.70 10.07
CA LEU A 254 -16.43 -15.10 9.63
C LEU A 254 -15.06 -15.81 9.70
N SER A 255 -14.00 -15.19 9.22
CA SER A 255 -12.64 -15.78 9.24
C SER A 255 -12.14 -15.99 10.68
N ILE A 256 -12.43 -15.07 11.59
CA ILE A 256 -12.09 -15.21 13.02
C ILE A 256 -12.89 -16.36 13.64
N ASN A 257 -14.20 -16.43 13.37
CA ASN A 257 -15.07 -17.49 13.90
C ASN A 257 -14.65 -18.87 13.36
N GLU A 258 -14.20 -18.95 12.13
CA GLU A 258 -13.67 -20.19 11.54
C GLU A 258 -12.36 -20.62 12.23
N LEU A 259 -11.45 -19.69 12.50
CA LEU A 259 -10.20 -19.96 13.22
C LEU A 259 -10.47 -20.50 14.63
N ILE A 260 -11.39 -19.84 15.37
CA ILE A 260 -11.67 -20.18 16.77
C ILE A 260 -12.63 -21.38 16.87
N GLY A 261 -13.41 -21.65 15.83
CA GLY A 261 -14.43 -22.72 15.80
C GLY A 261 -15.71 -22.40 16.61
N MET A 262 -15.88 -21.16 17.01
CA MET A 262 -17.05 -20.66 17.78
C MET A 262 -17.45 -19.26 17.31
N PRO A 263 -18.72 -18.83 17.44
CA PRO A 263 -19.18 -17.49 17.08
C PRO A 263 -18.73 -16.47 18.15
N THR A 264 -17.48 -16.05 18.08
CA THR A 264 -16.84 -15.11 19.02
C THR A 264 -16.68 -13.72 18.42
N ALA A 265 -16.65 -13.60 17.10
CA ALA A 265 -16.54 -12.34 16.39
C ALA A 265 -17.87 -11.94 15.76
N GLU A 266 -18.29 -10.69 15.96
CA GLU A 266 -19.52 -10.12 15.44
C GLU A 266 -19.26 -8.71 14.88
N PRO A 267 -19.67 -8.39 13.63
CA PRO A 267 -19.60 -7.04 13.11
C PRO A 267 -20.69 -6.18 13.79
N LEU A 268 -20.29 -5.09 14.44
CA LEU A 268 -21.23 -4.15 15.07
C LEU A 268 -21.70 -3.08 14.07
N ASP A 269 -20.78 -2.60 13.28
CA ASP A 269 -20.98 -1.55 12.29
C ASP A 269 -19.95 -1.70 11.15
N PRO A 270 -19.97 -0.87 10.08
CA PRO A 270 -19.04 -0.98 8.96
C PRO A 270 -17.56 -0.86 9.34
N SER A 271 -17.27 -0.22 10.45
CA SER A 271 -15.90 0.05 10.91
C SER A 271 -15.46 -0.83 12.08
N THR A 272 -16.40 -1.52 12.77
CA THR A 272 -16.08 -2.19 14.03
C THR A 272 -16.51 -3.64 14.03
N VAL A 273 -15.56 -4.53 14.32
CA VAL A 273 -15.81 -5.94 14.63
C VAL A 273 -15.50 -6.20 16.09
N ARG A 274 -16.49 -6.64 16.86
CA ARG A 274 -16.32 -7.05 18.25
C ARG A 274 -15.85 -8.50 18.32
N LEU A 275 -14.87 -8.76 19.14
CA LEU A 275 -14.36 -10.08 19.47
C LEU A 275 -14.56 -10.34 20.97
N ASP A 276 -15.44 -11.26 21.31
CA ASP A 276 -15.64 -11.72 22.69
C ASP A 276 -14.72 -12.91 22.96
N LEU A 277 -13.75 -12.72 23.85
CA LEU A 277 -12.76 -13.75 24.15
C LEU A 277 -13.40 -14.91 24.91
N PRO A 278 -13.24 -16.17 24.45
CA PRO A 278 -13.79 -17.31 25.13
C PRO A 278 -13.19 -17.46 26.54
N ARG A 279 -14.02 -17.59 27.56
CA ARG A 279 -13.55 -17.80 28.94
C ARG A 279 -12.75 -19.10 29.16
N GLN A 280 -12.82 -20.01 28.19
CA GLN A 280 -12.15 -21.32 28.20
C GLN A 280 -10.94 -21.37 27.25
N TYR A 281 -10.48 -20.20 26.77
CA TYR A 281 -9.29 -20.17 25.97
C TYR A 281 -8.06 -20.34 26.87
N ASP A 282 -7.46 -21.55 26.85
CA ASP A 282 -6.29 -21.90 27.65
C ASP A 282 -4.96 -21.36 27.08
N GLY A 283 -5.02 -20.65 25.97
CA GLY A 283 -3.86 -20.06 25.28
C GLY A 283 -3.51 -18.65 25.75
N ASN A 284 -2.33 -18.18 25.32
CA ASN A 284 -1.94 -16.79 25.49
C ASN A 284 -2.76 -15.91 24.53
N ILE A 285 -3.36 -14.84 25.07
CA ILE A 285 -4.14 -13.90 24.28
C ILE A 285 -3.30 -13.26 23.14
N VAL A 286 -1.99 -13.06 23.37
CA VAL A 286 -1.08 -12.49 22.38
C VAL A 286 -0.92 -13.44 21.18
N ASP A 287 -0.84 -14.74 21.45
CA ASP A 287 -0.74 -15.76 20.39
C ASP A 287 -2.03 -15.79 19.55
N LEU A 288 -3.21 -15.75 20.22
CA LEU A 288 -4.49 -15.68 19.53
C LEU A 288 -4.61 -14.43 18.64
N LEU A 289 -4.23 -13.26 19.16
CA LEU A 289 -4.26 -12.03 18.38
C LEU A 289 -3.28 -12.07 17.22
N THR A 290 -2.11 -12.66 17.41
CA THR A 290 -1.13 -12.86 16.36
C THR A 290 -1.68 -13.74 15.24
N ASP A 291 -2.38 -14.83 15.59
CA ASP A 291 -3.02 -15.70 14.60
C ASP A 291 -4.15 -14.96 13.86
N ILE A 292 -4.96 -14.19 14.58
CA ILE A 292 -6.01 -13.35 13.96
C ILE A 292 -5.41 -12.32 13.01
N GLU A 293 -4.34 -11.64 13.38
CA GLU A 293 -3.66 -10.66 12.53
C GLU A 293 -3.17 -11.23 11.21
N GLN A 294 -2.78 -12.50 11.20
CA GLN A 294 -2.27 -13.18 10.01
C GLN A 294 -3.37 -13.76 9.12
N LEU A 295 -4.64 -13.78 9.56
CA LEU A 295 -5.74 -14.24 8.73
C LEU A 295 -5.84 -13.40 7.46
N ILE A 296 -6.05 -14.12 6.36
CA ILE A 296 -6.18 -13.53 5.04
C ILE A 296 -7.66 -13.28 4.76
N VAL A 297 -8.01 -12.05 4.45
CA VAL A 297 -9.36 -11.63 4.10
C VAL A 297 -9.32 -10.85 2.81
N GLU A 298 -10.33 -11.01 1.98
CA GLU A 298 -10.51 -10.24 0.76
C GLU A 298 -11.35 -9.00 1.08
N PRO A 299 -10.74 -7.80 1.16
CA PRO A 299 -11.47 -6.57 1.45
C PRO A 299 -12.36 -6.20 0.25
N ASP A 300 -13.54 -5.70 0.53
CA ASP A 300 -14.40 -5.06 -0.46
C ASP A 300 -14.05 -3.58 -0.54
N LEU A 301 -13.78 -3.10 -1.72
CA LEU A 301 -13.41 -1.71 -1.96
C LEU A 301 -14.53 -1.03 -2.72
N ALA A 302 -15.06 0.06 -2.16
CA ALA A 302 -15.99 0.90 -2.89
C ALA A 302 -15.36 1.41 -4.18
N ALA A 303 -16.13 1.39 -5.26
CA ALA A 303 -15.69 1.92 -6.53
C ALA A 303 -15.37 3.43 -6.38
N ARG A 304 -14.09 3.79 -6.54
CA ARG A 304 -13.60 5.17 -6.36
C ARG A 304 -12.70 5.58 -7.51
N ILE A 305 -12.79 6.83 -7.87
CA ILE A 305 -11.92 7.51 -8.82
C ILE A 305 -11.24 8.67 -8.08
N VAL A 306 -9.94 8.70 -8.11
CA VAL A 306 -9.14 9.79 -7.54
C VAL A 306 -8.52 10.57 -8.70
N ILE A 307 -8.69 11.88 -8.68
CA ILE A 307 -8.26 12.78 -9.74
C ILE A 307 -7.37 13.85 -9.13
N ASP A 308 -6.15 13.98 -9.64
CA ASP A 308 -5.28 15.12 -9.36
C ASP A 308 -5.35 16.09 -10.53
N GLU A 309 -6.00 17.23 -10.29
CA GLU A 309 -6.19 18.27 -11.33
C GLU A 309 -4.87 18.97 -11.71
N ASN A 310 -3.90 19.01 -10.81
CA ASN A 310 -2.63 19.69 -11.06
C ASN A 310 -1.71 18.87 -11.95
N SER A 311 -1.60 17.57 -11.67
CA SER A 311 -0.76 16.65 -12.45
C SER A 311 -1.51 15.97 -13.60
N GLY A 312 -2.85 16.03 -13.60
CA GLY A 312 -3.70 15.35 -14.59
C GLY A 312 -3.72 13.81 -14.42
N ILE A 313 -3.36 13.33 -13.25
CA ILE A 313 -3.36 11.90 -12.96
C ILE A 313 -4.76 11.45 -12.55
N ILE A 314 -5.26 10.39 -13.18
CA ILE A 314 -6.53 9.75 -12.84
C ILE A 314 -6.24 8.32 -12.39
N VAL A 315 -6.60 8.00 -11.15
CA VAL A 315 -6.51 6.66 -10.57
C VAL A 315 -7.90 6.10 -10.36
N MET A 316 -8.16 4.90 -10.85
CA MET A 316 -9.46 4.25 -10.76
C MET A 316 -9.36 2.82 -10.24
N GLY A 317 -10.35 2.43 -9.44
CA GLY A 317 -10.53 1.04 -9.01
C GLY A 317 -11.01 0.15 -10.16
N GLN A 318 -10.78 -1.15 -10.04
CA GLN A 318 -11.21 -2.14 -11.05
C GLN A 318 -12.74 -2.30 -11.14
N ASP A 319 -13.47 -2.00 -10.06
CA ASP A 319 -14.92 -2.18 -9.94
C ASP A 319 -15.74 -0.97 -10.41
N VAL A 320 -15.07 0.04 -10.97
CA VAL A 320 -15.74 1.23 -11.51
C VAL A 320 -16.43 0.86 -12.84
N LYS A 321 -17.75 0.95 -12.83
CA LYS A 321 -18.61 0.65 -14.00
C LYS A 321 -19.31 1.91 -14.46
N VAL A 322 -19.49 2.02 -15.78
CA VAL A 322 -20.26 3.10 -16.42
C VAL A 322 -21.48 2.50 -17.10
N SER A 323 -22.67 3.00 -16.72
CA SER A 323 -23.91 2.65 -17.37
C SER A 323 -24.05 3.39 -18.71
N MET A 324 -25.02 2.99 -19.52
CA MET A 324 -25.31 3.61 -20.80
C MET A 324 -25.51 5.13 -20.65
N VAL A 325 -24.68 5.91 -21.32
CA VAL A 325 -24.74 7.39 -21.32
C VAL A 325 -24.20 7.93 -22.63
N ALA A 326 -24.77 9.03 -23.08
CA ALA A 326 -24.25 9.83 -24.18
C ALA A 326 -23.73 11.16 -23.63
N VAL A 327 -22.48 11.49 -23.94
CA VAL A 327 -21.86 12.75 -23.55
C VAL A 327 -21.40 13.49 -24.81
N ALA A 328 -21.73 14.75 -24.90
CA ALA A 328 -21.24 15.63 -25.96
C ALA A 328 -20.51 16.80 -25.35
N GLN A 329 -19.27 17.07 -25.81
CA GLN A 329 -18.46 18.19 -25.39
C GLN A 329 -17.87 18.86 -26.63
N GLY A 330 -18.28 20.11 -26.90
CA GLY A 330 -17.88 20.81 -28.11
C GLY A 330 -18.37 20.12 -29.37
N ASN A 331 -17.44 19.56 -30.16
CA ASN A 331 -17.73 18.78 -31.39
C ASN A 331 -17.62 17.26 -31.17
N LEU A 332 -17.41 16.79 -29.93
CA LEU A 332 -17.26 15.38 -29.59
C LEU A 332 -18.54 14.84 -28.97
N THR A 333 -19.08 13.76 -29.53
CA THR A 333 -20.21 13.00 -28.96
C THR A 333 -19.77 11.58 -28.62
N VAL A 334 -19.87 11.19 -27.36
CA VAL A 334 -19.59 9.85 -26.88
C VAL A 334 -20.88 9.17 -26.48
N THR A 335 -21.20 8.02 -27.08
CA THR A 335 -22.40 7.24 -26.77
C THR A 335 -21.98 5.85 -26.27
N ILE A 336 -22.46 5.48 -25.10
CA ILE A 336 -22.31 4.13 -24.53
C ILE A 336 -23.68 3.48 -24.60
N ALA A 337 -23.81 2.35 -25.30
CA ALA A 337 -25.05 1.61 -25.45
C ALA A 337 -24.85 0.14 -25.07
N GLU A 338 -25.80 -0.40 -24.32
CA GLU A 338 -25.87 -1.84 -24.04
C GLU A 338 -26.75 -2.51 -25.08
N SER A 339 -26.20 -3.47 -25.85
CA SER A 339 -26.99 -4.31 -26.76
C SER A 339 -26.77 -5.79 -26.39
N PRO A 340 -27.72 -6.43 -25.74
CA PRO A 340 -27.64 -7.86 -25.43
C PRO A 340 -27.66 -8.70 -26.69
N GLN A 341 -26.64 -9.52 -26.89
CA GLN A 341 -26.60 -10.46 -28.01
C GLN A 341 -27.02 -11.85 -27.55
N VAL A 342 -28.00 -12.42 -28.25
CA VAL A 342 -28.45 -13.79 -27.99
C VAL A 342 -27.58 -14.77 -28.77
N SER A 343 -26.77 -15.56 -28.08
CA SER A 343 -26.04 -16.66 -28.67
C SER A 343 -26.95 -17.89 -28.71
N GLN A 344 -27.37 -18.28 -29.92
CA GLN A 344 -28.15 -19.49 -30.13
C GLN A 344 -27.26 -20.64 -30.63
N PRO A 345 -27.39 -21.84 -30.07
CA PRO A 345 -26.72 -23.01 -30.63
C PRO A 345 -27.20 -23.30 -32.05
N LEU A 346 -26.34 -23.89 -32.87
CA LEU A 346 -26.69 -24.34 -34.20
C LEU A 346 -27.87 -25.34 -34.12
N PRO A 347 -28.75 -25.39 -35.14
CA PRO A 347 -29.82 -26.35 -35.17
C PRO A 347 -29.29 -27.78 -34.97
N PHE A 348 -29.91 -28.54 -34.07
CA PHE A 348 -29.52 -29.88 -33.64
C PHE A 348 -28.31 -30.00 -32.69
N ALA A 349 -27.78 -28.89 -32.10
CA ALA A 349 -26.81 -28.96 -31.02
C ALA A 349 -27.48 -28.93 -29.64
N ASN A 350 -27.00 -29.78 -28.70
CA ASN A 350 -27.48 -29.78 -27.30
C ASN A 350 -26.86 -28.63 -26.53
N GLY A 351 -27.28 -27.39 -26.76
CA GLY A 351 -26.86 -26.21 -26.05
C GLY A 351 -28.06 -25.39 -25.57
N GLN A 352 -27.89 -24.63 -24.48
CA GLN A 352 -28.88 -23.67 -23.99
C GLN A 352 -28.62 -22.30 -24.60
N THR A 353 -29.67 -21.56 -24.94
CA THR A 353 -29.56 -20.16 -25.36
C THR A 353 -29.06 -19.32 -24.18
N ALA A 354 -27.92 -18.64 -24.34
CA ALA A 354 -27.39 -17.71 -23.36
C ALA A 354 -27.49 -16.28 -23.90
N VAL A 355 -27.99 -15.38 -23.06
CA VAL A 355 -27.99 -13.94 -23.33
C VAL A 355 -26.65 -13.41 -22.78
N VAL A 356 -25.78 -12.97 -23.68
CA VAL A 356 -24.48 -12.37 -23.30
C VAL A 356 -24.65 -10.85 -23.43
N PRO A 357 -24.51 -10.09 -22.33
CA PRO A 357 -24.52 -8.64 -22.41
C PRO A 357 -23.30 -8.16 -23.22
N ARG A 358 -23.53 -7.28 -24.15
CA ARG A 358 -22.50 -6.64 -24.96
C ARG A 358 -22.71 -5.13 -24.94
N SER A 359 -21.68 -4.39 -24.56
CA SER A 359 -21.72 -2.93 -24.55
C SER A 359 -20.93 -2.37 -25.73
N GLU A 360 -21.46 -1.36 -26.35
CA GLU A 360 -20.86 -0.68 -27.51
C GLU A 360 -20.63 0.78 -27.15
N VAL A 361 -19.40 1.27 -27.36
CA VAL A 361 -19.04 2.68 -27.22
C VAL A 361 -18.91 3.28 -28.59
N GLY A 362 -19.79 4.19 -28.93
CA GLY A 362 -19.72 5.01 -30.14
C GLY A 362 -19.12 6.37 -29.80
N VAL A 363 -18.09 6.78 -30.55
CA VAL A 363 -17.53 8.12 -30.51
C VAL A 363 -17.68 8.72 -31.90
N ASP A 364 -18.38 9.84 -32.01
CA ASP A 364 -18.61 10.55 -33.25
C ASP A 364 -17.94 11.93 -33.17
N GLU A 365 -16.95 12.15 -34.03
CA GLU A 365 -16.28 13.42 -34.24
C GLU A 365 -16.54 13.82 -35.67
N ASP A 366 -16.89 15.08 -35.94
CA ASP A 366 -17.20 15.56 -37.27
C ASP A 366 -16.09 15.18 -38.27
N GLY A 367 -16.24 13.98 -38.87
CA GLY A 367 -15.38 13.50 -39.95
C GLY A 367 -14.58 12.20 -39.71
N THR A 368 -14.65 11.51 -38.58
CA THR A 368 -13.84 10.29 -38.36
C THR A 368 -14.64 9.11 -37.78
N LYS A 369 -14.26 7.90 -38.22
CA LYS A 369 -15.01 6.65 -38.11
C LYS A 369 -15.15 6.09 -36.70
N LEU A 370 -16.33 5.54 -36.41
CA LEU A 370 -16.70 4.69 -35.27
C LEU A 370 -15.67 3.59 -34.96
N ALA A 371 -15.20 3.55 -33.72
CA ALA A 371 -14.49 2.41 -33.16
C ALA A 371 -15.43 1.59 -32.27
N ILE A 372 -15.67 0.33 -32.64
CA ILE A 372 -16.49 -0.64 -31.88
C ILE A 372 -15.59 -1.30 -30.83
N VAL A 373 -15.93 -1.14 -29.57
CA VAL A 373 -15.27 -1.88 -28.47
C VAL A 373 -16.26 -2.91 -27.92
N PRO A 374 -15.95 -4.21 -27.95
CA PRO A 374 -16.83 -5.25 -27.42
C PRO A 374 -16.65 -5.40 -25.88
N GLU A 375 -17.78 -5.66 -25.20
CA GLU A 375 -17.94 -6.04 -23.79
C GLU A 375 -17.99 -4.89 -22.77
N THR A 376 -18.83 -5.07 -21.74
CA THR A 376 -19.10 -4.14 -20.61
C THR A 376 -18.03 -3.08 -20.44
N VAL A 377 -18.35 -1.83 -20.78
CA VAL A 377 -17.32 -0.76 -20.80
C VAL A 377 -16.89 -0.50 -19.39
N THR A 378 -15.70 -0.97 -19.07
CA THR A 378 -15.01 -0.52 -17.86
C THR A 378 -14.62 0.93 -18.09
N LEU A 379 -14.62 1.71 -17.01
CA LEU A 379 -14.14 3.11 -17.09
C LEU A 379 -12.74 3.20 -17.72
N LYS A 380 -11.91 2.20 -17.52
CA LYS A 380 -10.57 2.12 -18.14
C LYS A 380 -10.66 2.17 -19.67
N GLN A 381 -11.54 1.39 -20.28
CA GLN A 381 -11.74 1.40 -21.75
C GLN A 381 -12.26 2.73 -22.25
N LEU A 382 -13.14 3.40 -21.47
CA LEU A 382 -13.60 4.75 -21.78
C LEU A 382 -12.45 5.75 -21.74
N VAL A 383 -11.62 5.74 -20.69
CA VAL A 383 -10.46 6.61 -20.54
C VAL A 383 -9.41 6.34 -21.61
N ASP A 384 -9.14 5.07 -21.93
CA ASP A 384 -8.22 4.70 -23.02
C ASP A 384 -8.73 5.19 -24.38
N GLY A 385 -10.05 5.10 -24.61
CA GLY A 385 -10.70 5.64 -25.79
C GLY A 385 -10.61 7.17 -25.89
N LEU A 386 -10.86 7.88 -24.81
CA LEU A 386 -10.76 9.34 -24.74
C LEU A 386 -9.31 9.81 -24.91
N ASN A 387 -8.34 9.09 -24.34
CA ASN A 387 -6.92 9.36 -24.55
C ASN A 387 -6.50 9.15 -26.00
N ALA A 388 -7.00 8.09 -26.66
CA ALA A 388 -6.72 7.83 -28.08
C ALA A 388 -7.26 8.93 -29.00
N LEU A 389 -8.29 9.66 -28.57
CA LEU A 389 -8.85 10.82 -29.25
C LEU A 389 -8.11 12.13 -28.96
N GLY A 390 -7.08 12.10 -28.09
CA GLY A 390 -6.27 13.27 -27.76
C GLY A 390 -6.95 14.23 -26.78
N ILE A 391 -7.94 13.78 -26.04
CA ILE A 391 -8.63 14.61 -25.03
C ILE A 391 -7.67 14.85 -23.86
N GLY A 392 -7.50 16.11 -23.50
CA GLY A 392 -6.63 16.52 -22.41
C GLY A 392 -7.16 16.07 -21.03
N PRO A 393 -6.28 15.95 -20.00
CA PRO A 393 -6.67 15.49 -18.67
C PRO A 393 -7.80 16.33 -18.03
N ARG A 394 -7.78 17.64 -18.22
CA ARG A 394 -8.83 18.57 -17.68
C ARG A 394 -10.19 18.34 -18.30
N ASP A 395 -10.23 18.13 -19.62
CA ASP A 395 -11.49 17.86 -20.33
C ASP A 395 -12.03 16.49 -19.93
N MET A 396 -11.15 15.49 -19.73
CA MET A 396 -11.52 14.17 -19.25
C MET A 396 -12.14 14.23 -17.84
N ILE A 397 -11.59 15.06 -16.94
CA ILE A 397 -12.16 15.30 -15.61
C ILE A 397 -13.59 15.85 -15.74
N SER A 398 -13.78 16.86 -16.59
CA SER A 398 -15.10 17.46 -16.82
C SER A 398 -16.10 16.45 -17.37
N ILE A 399 -15.68 15.57 -18.28
CA ILE A 399 -16.49 14.50 -18.82
C ILE A 399 -16.90 13.50 -17.73
N LEU A 400 -15.93 13.05 -16.90
CA LEU A 400 -16.20 12.11 -15.81
C LEU A 400 -17.14 12.70 -14.76
N GLN A 401 -17.00 13.99 -14.43
CA GLN A 401 -17.90 14.70 -13.52
C GLN A 401 -19.32 14.80 -14.12
N ALA A 402 -19.45 15.04 -15.42
CA ALA A 402 -20.74 15.09 -16.12
C ALA A 402 -21.41 13.70 -16.13
N ILE A 403 -20.65 12.62 -16.38
CA ILE A 403 -21.12 11.24 -16.32
C ILE A 403 -21.56 10.87 -14.88
N LYS A 404 -20.84 11.30 -13.86
CA LYS A 404 -21.24 11.14 -12.45
C LYS A 404 -22.54 11.91 -12.16
N ALA A 405 -22.64 13.15 -12.59
CA ALA A 405 -23.83 13.98 -12.39
C ALA A 405 -25.09 13.42 -13.09
N SER A 406 -24.92 12.72 -14.23
CA SER A 406 -26.01 12.03 -14.90
C SER A 406 -26.45 10.75 -14.21
N GLY A 407 -25.72 10.27 -13.17
CA GLY A 407 -25.96 9.02 -12.47
C GLY A 407 -25.47 7.76 -13.21
N ALA A 408 -24.81 7.92 -14.35
CA ALA A 408 -24.31 6.79 -15.15
C ALA A 408 -23.01 6.20 -14.60
N LEU A 409 -22.26 6.92 -13.78
CA LEU A 409 -21.05 6.46 -13.12
C LEU A 409 -21.37 6.01 -11.68
N GLN A 410 -21.20 4.73 -11.41
CA GLN A 410 -21.42 4.12 -10.09
C GLN A 410 -20.10 4.08 -9.31
N ALA A 411 -19.50 5.24 -9.07
CA ALA A 411 -18.28 5.39 -8.29
C ALA A 411 -18.24 6.77 -7.63
N ASP A 412 -17.49 6.90 -6.56
CA ASP A 412 -17.18 8.19 -5.96
C ASP A 412 -15.97 8.83 -6.64
N ILE A 413 -16.08 10.15 -6.90
CA ILE A 413 -14.98 10.93 -7.46
C ILE A 413 -14.42 11.79 -6.33
N GLU A 414 -13.12 11.63 -6.07
CA GLU A 414 -12.34 12.43 -5.15
C GLU A 414 -11.31 13.23 -5.94
N VAL A 415 -11.29 14.56 -5.71
CA VAL A 415 -10.38 15.48 -6.39
C VAL A 415 -9.33 15.93 -5.39
N LEU A 416 -8.04 15.83 -5.75
CA LEU A 416 -6.87 16.21 -4.94
C LEU A 416 -6.32 17.57 -5.37
#